data_071bb9c671357b17e411046c805ca533
#
_entry.id   071bb9c671357b17e411046c805ca533
#
_cell.length_a   1.000
_cell.length_b   1.000
_cell.length_c   1.000
_cell.angle_alpha   90.00
_cell.angle_beta   90.00
_cell.angle_gamma   90.00
#
_symmetry.space_group_name_H-M   'P 1'
#
loop_
_entity.id
_entity.type
_entity.pdbx_description
1 polymer ?
#
loop_
_entity_poly.entity_id
_entity_poly.type
_entity_poly.pdbx_seq_one_letter_code
_entity_poly.pdbx_strand_id
1 'polypeptide(L)'
;MHMTDIDIQGAVKSAIQSAVDYIDSQIAPEQVRAQKYFDGGVDLEHEEGRSKVVSTKVRDVVRGAKPSLMRIFLSNTKFVEFTPKGPEDVENAEQATVYAHWVFNKVGGYKVLNNAIHDALVKKVGIAKVWWNTETIAKTYNYENLSDDEVQILLSNDEVEVVEHVEEIDMSMDEFGMEMPTVTHSMTVTHKREEGELVIDGVPPEEFFISGNAKSIKEAHIHGHTTEIFAGDLVAMGYAQDVVDELEGSDVDDDEEKQLRFGESIGTDEDDANDPSTRLVMLTEAYMRIDVEGDGVPVLHKFMCGGTNYKVLDHEAWDVSPFADFHVDPEPHAFYGRSLAELV
;
A
#
# COMPACT_ATOMS: atom_id res chain seq x y z
N MET A 1 -16.30 29.02 1.56
CA MET A 1 -16.69 28.72 2.95
C MET A 1 -15.95 27.45 3.32
N HIS A 2 -15.08 27.51 4.30
CA HIS A 2 -14.27 26.33 4.70
C HIS A 2 -15.19 25.18 5.08
N MET A 3 -14.93 23.97 4.58
CA MET A 3 -15.72 22.79 4.97
C MET A 3 -15.43 22.42 6.42
N THR A 4 -16.46 21.98 7.13
CA THR A 4 -16.27 21.43 8.49
C THR A 4 -15.87 19.95 8.38
N ASP A 5 -15.24 19.41 9.43
CA ASP A 5 -14.87 17.99 9.48
C ASP A 5 -16.08 17.06 9.26
N ILE A 6 -17.25 17.47 9.71
CA ILE A 6 -18.52 16.73 9.50
C ILE A 6 -18.91 16.73 8.02
N ASP A 7 -18.74 17.87 7.32
CA ASP A 7 -19.05 17.97 5.91
C ASP A 7 -18.07 17.13 5.08
N ILE A 8 -16.78 17.16 5.44
CA ILE A 8 -15.72 16.36 4.81
C ILE A 8 -16.02 14.87 4.99
N GLN A 9 -16.29 14.43 6.23
CA GLN A 9 -16.65 13.05 6.55
C GLN A 9 -17.85 12.57 5.72
N GLY A 10 -18.90 13.38 5.61
CA GLY A 10 -20.09 13.06 4.83
C GLY A 10 -19.83 12.95 3.34
N ALA A 11 -19.06 13.89 2.80
CA ALA A 11 -18.70 13.91 1.37
C ALA A 11 -17.81 12.71 1.00
N VAL A 12 -16.77 12.43 1.79
CA VAL A 12 -15.84 11.32 1.56
C VAL A 12 -16.57 9.99 1.64
N LYS A 13 -17.34 9.76 2.72
CA LYS A 13 -18.12 8.54 2.89
C LYS A 13 -19.06 8.30 1.71
N SER A 14 -19.83 9.31 1.28
CA SER A 14 -20.76 9.19 0.16
C SER A 14 -20.04 8.89 -1.16
N ALA A 15 -18.88 9.51 -1.39
CA ALA A 15 -18.11 9.31 -2.61
C ALA A 15 -17.51 7.90 -2.66
N ILE A 16 -16.94 7.40 -1.53
CA ILE A 16 -16.42 6.03 -1.44
C ILE A 16 -17.54 5.03 -1.67
N GLN A 17 -18.66 5.15 -0.94
CA GLN A 17 -19.80 4.24 -1.10
C GLN A 17 -20.30 4.19 -2.54
N SER A 18 -20.47 5.35 -3.19
CA SER A 18 -20.90 5.39 -4.58
C SER A 18 -19.92 4.72 -5.54
N ALA A 19 -18.62 4.82 -5.29
CA ALA A 19 -17.59 4.15 -6.10
C ALA A 19 -17.58 2.64 -5.86
N VAL A 20 -17.66 2.20 -4.60
CA VAL A 20 -17.74 0.79 -4.22
C VAL A 20 -19.02 0.15 -4.76
N ASP A 21 -20.19 0.77 -4.59
CA ASP A 21 -21.47 0.29 -5.13
C ASP A 21 -21.42 0.11 -6.67
N TYR A 22 -20.71 0.98 -7.38
CA TYR A 22 -20.48 0.83 -8.81
C TYR A 22 -19.64 -0.41 -9.12
N ILE A 23 -18.53 -0.61 -8.40
CA ILE A 23 -17.67 -1.79 -8.58
C ILE A 23 -18.47 -3.05 -8.30
N ASP A 24 -19.13 -3.16 -7.15
CA ASP A 24 -19.86 -4.34 -6.71
C ASP A 24 -21.01 -4.70 -7.65
N SER A 25 -21.72 -3.70 -8.18
CA SER A 25 -22.86 -3.95 -9.05
C SER A 25 -22.52 -4.19 -10.51
N GLN A 26 -21.43 -3.60 -11.03
CA GLN A 26 -21.13 -3.62 -12.47
C GLN A 26 -19.85 -4.38 -12.81
N ILE A 27 -18.82 -4.29 -12.00
CA ILE A 27 -17.47 -4.77 -12.34
C ILE A 27 -17.19 -6.13 -11.68
N ALA A 28 -17.38 -6.25 -10.37
CA ALA A 28 -17.09 -7.47 -9.60
C ALA A 28 -17.78 -8.72 -10.18
N PRO A 29 -19.08 -8.71 -10.58
CA PRO A 29 -19.72 -9.89 -11.17
C PRO A 29 -19.08 -10.35 -12.48
N GLU A 30 -18.52 -9.41 -13.26
CA GLU A 30 -17.82 -9.72 -14.51
C GLU A 30 -16.42 -10.27 -14.22
N GLN A 31 -15.72 -9.73 -13.22
CA GLN A 31 -14.42 -10.23 -12.78
C GLN A 31 -14.51 -11.63 -12.19
N VAL A 32 -15.49 -11.89 -11.32
CA VAL A 32 -15.80 -13.23 -10.78
C VAL A 32 -16.07 -14.22 -11.91
N ARG A 33 -16.91 -13.83 -12.88
CA ARG A 33 -17.21 -14.69 -14.02
C ARG A 33 -15.97 -14.99 -14.86
N ALA A 34 -15.15 -13.98 -15.13
CA ALA A 34 -13.90 -14.15 -15.88
C ALA A 34 -12.91 -15.07 -15.15
N GLN A 35 -12.80 -14.94 -13.82
CA GLN A 35 -11.99 -15.83 -12.99
C GLN A 35 -12.50 -17.28 -13.04
N LYS A 36 -13.81 -17.50 -12.94
CA LYS A 36 -14.41 -18.84 -13.07
C LYS A 36 -14.11 -19.47 -14.43
N TYR A 37 -14.15 -18.69 -15.51
CA TYR A 37 -13.74 -19.18 -16.83
C TYR A 37 -12.25 -19.52 -16.90
N PHE A 38 -11.40 -18.69 -16.29
CA PHE A 38 -9.96 -18.96 -16.22
C PHE A 38 -9.67 -20.22 -15.42
N ASP A 39 -10.36 -20.47 -14.31
CA ASP A 39 -10.15 -21.63 -13.44
C ASP A 39 -10.85 -22.90 -13.95
N GLY A 40 -11.74 -22.76 -14.92
CA GLY A 40 -12.54 -23.89 -15.43
C GLY A 40 -13.66 -24.32 -14.48
N GLY A 41 -14.00 -23.47 -13.51
CA GLY A 41 -15.07 -23.70 -12.52
C GLY A 41 -16.46 -23.25 -12.98
N VAL A 42 -16.71 -23.18 -14.28
CA VAL A 42 -18.01 -22.81 -14.82
C VAL A 42 -19.00 -23.96 -14.64
N ASP A 43 -20.08 -23.67 -13.92
CA ASP A 43 -21.16 -24.63 -13.75
C ASP A 43 -22.04 -24.61 -15.01
N LEU A 44 -21.77 -25.55 -15.92
CA LEU A 44 -22.56 -25.74 -17.13
C LEU A 44 -23.67 -26.74 -16.86
N GLU A 45 -24.89 -26.41 -17.23
CA GLU A 45 -25.98 -27.36 -17.25
C GLU A 45 -25.57 -28.57 -18.12
N HIS A 46 -25.57 -29.75 -17.55
CA HIS A 46 -25.21 -30.96 -18.27
C HIS A 46 -26.27 -32.04 -18.07
N GLU A 47 -26.46 -32.84 -19.11
CA GLU A 47 -27.33 -33.97 -19.08
C GLU A 47 -26.69 -35.12 -18.28
N GLU A 48 -27.52 -35.83 -17.49
CA GLU A 48 -27.10 -36.98 -16.71
C GLU A 48 -26.46 -38.05 -17.63
N GLY A 49 -25.26 -38.51 -17.27
CA GLY A 49 -24.49 -39.47 -18.07
C GLY A 49 -23.52 -38.90 -19.10
N ARG A 50 -23.41 -37.56 -19.24
CA ARG A 50 -22.39 -36.90 -20.07
C ARG A 50 -21.16 -36.48 -19.27
N SER A 51 -20.06 -36.27 -19.99
CA SER A 51 -18.78 -35.77 -19.41
C SER A 51 -18.93 -34.35 -18.87
N LYS A 52 -18.43 -34.10 -17.66
CA LYS A 52 -18.33 -32.78 -17.02
C LYS A 52 -17.02 -32.04 -17.33
N VAL A 53 -16.25 -32.50 -18.31
CA VAL A 53 -14.95 -31.88 -18.63
C VAL A 53 -15.19 -30.51 -19.26
N VAL A 54 -14.72 -29.46 -18.59
CA VAL A 54 -14.69 -28.07 -19.07
C VAL A 54 -13.33 -27.78 -19.71
N SER A 55 -13.33 -27.14 -20.87
CA SER A 55 -12.11 -26.74 -21.55
C SER A 55 -11.63 -25.40 -20.97
N THR A 56 -10.39 -25.33 -20.48
CA THR A 56 -9.76 -24.13 -19.93
C THR A 56 -9.09 -23.25 -20.99
N LYS A 57 -9.80 -22.97 -22.10
CA LYS A 57 -9.25 -22.19 -23.23
C LYS A 57 -8.78 -20.79 -22.81
N VAL A 58 -9.53 -20.11 -21.92
CA VAL A 58 -9.14 -18.80 -21.40
C VAL A 58 -7.78 -18.88 -20.72
N ARG A 59 -7.57 -19.90 -19.88
CA ARG A 59 -6.29 -20.15 -19.22
C ARG A 59 -5.16 -20.37 -20.20
N ASP A 60 -5.40 -21.13 -21.25
CA ASP A 60 -4.39 -21.43 -22.27
C ASP A 60 -3.97 -20.16 -23.03
N VAL A 61 -4.95 -19.32 -23.40
CA VAL A 61 -4.70 -18.04 -24.07
C VAL A 61 -3.95 -17.07 -23.15
N VAL A 62 -4.38 -16.90 -21.89
CA VAL A 62 -3.70 -16.04 -20.90
C VAL A 62 -2.26 -16.50 -20.68
N ARG A 63 -2.03 -17.81 -20.49
CA ARG A 63 -0.68 -18.38 -20.32
C ARG A 63 0.19 -18.22 -21.56
N GLY A 64 -0.39 -18.19 -22.75
CA GLY A 64 0.33 -17.92 -23.99
C GLY A 64 0.67 -16.45 -24.22
N ALA A 65 -0.26 -15.55 -23.91
CA ALA A 65 -0.12 -14.10 -24.09
C ALA A 65 0.83 -13.47 -23.06
N LYS A 66 0.69 -13.84 -21.78
CA LYS A 66 1.43 -13.24 -20.66
C LYS A 66 2.95 -13.22 -20.83
N PRO A 67 3.64 -14.33 -21.22
CA PRO A 67 5.08 -14.30 -21.44
C PRO A 67 5.50 -13.37 -22.58
N SER A 68 4.66 -13.22 -23.59
CA SER A 68 4.93 -12.33 -24.73
C SER A 68 4.87 -10.86 -24.30
N LEU A 69 3.87 -10.48 -23.49
CA LEU A 69 3.76 -9.15 -22.92
C LEU A 69 4.91 -8.87 -21.94
N MET A 70 5.22 -9.80 -21.04
CA MET A 70 6.36 -9.67 -20.12
C MET A 70 7.68 -9.46 -20.86
N ARG A 71 7.86 -10.13 -22.00
CA ARG A 71 9.07 -9.97 -22.81
C ARG A 71 9.21 -8.56 -23.38
N ILE A 72 8.13 -7.89 -23.75
CA ILE A 72 8.17 -6.51 -24.26
C ILE A 72 8.81 -5.58 -23.24
N PHE A 73 8.44 -5.72 -21.96
CA PHE A 73 8.96 -4.86 -20.88
C PHE A 73 10.35 -5.27 -20.39
N LEU A 74 10.67 -6.57 -20.41
CA LEU A 74 11.86 -7.13 -19.74
C LEU A 74 12.94 -7.65 -20.67
N SER A 75 12.77 -7.53 -21.99
CA SER A 75 13.78 -8.00 -22.97
C SER A 75 15.02 -7.13 -23.01
N ASN A 76 14.91 -5.87 -22.62
CA ASN A 76 16.01 -4.93 -22.56
C ASN A 76 16.49 -4.75 -21.12
N THR A 77 17.81 -4.58 -20.99
CA THR A 77 18.43 -4.16 -19.70
C THR A 77 17.93 -2.80 -19.24
N LYS A 78 17.42 -1.97 -20.15
CA LYS A 78 16.81 -0.66 -19.88
C LYS A 78 15.37 -0.68 -20.37
N PHE A 79 14.40 -0.97 -19.50
CA PHE A 79 12.97 -0.93 -19.81
C PHE A 79 12.37 0.49 -19.70
N VAL A 80 13.04 1.38 -18.95
CA VAL A 80 12.74 2.81 -18.82
C VAL A 80 14.02 3.59 -19.10
N GLU A 81 13.92 4.66 -19.86
CA GLU A 81 15.02 5.58 -20.14
C GLU A 81 14.52 7.03 -20.02
N PHE A 82 15.15 7.80 -19.15
CA PHE A 82 14.88 9.23 -19.02
C PHE A 82 15.63 9.97 -20.12
N THR A 83 14.89 10.73 -20.92
CA THR A 83 15.47 11.52 -22.00
C THR A 83 15.77 12.94 -21.50
N PRO A 84 17.02 13.43 -21.62
CA PRO A 84 17.39 14.78 -21.18
C PRO A 84 16.67 15.84 -22.00
N LYS A 85 16.26 16.94 -21.37
CA LYS A 85 15.66 18.10 -22.04
C LYS A 85 16.71 19.05 -22.63
N GLY A 86 17.87 19.10 -22.03
CA GLY A 86 18.98 19.94 -22.45
C GLY A 86 20.34 19.29 -22.20
N PRO A 87 21.44 19.86 -22.72
CA PRO A 87 22.77 19.30 -22.55
C PRO A 87 23.21 19.20 -21.08
N GLU A 88 22.69 20.08 -20.21
CA GLU A 88 22.94 20.11 -18.77
C GLU A 88 22.25 18.98 -18.00
N ASP A 89 21.20 18.37 -18.59
CA ASP A 89 20.40 17.32 -17.95
C ASP A 89 20.87 15.90 -18.29
N VAL A 90 21.88 15.75 -19.14
CA VAL A 90 22.31 14.41 -19.65
C VAL A 90 22.74 13.50 -18.50
N GLU A 91 23.57 13.99 -17.59
CA GLU A 91 24.08 13.21 -16.46
C GLU A 91 22.95 12.86 -15.47
N ASN A 92 22.06 13.81 -15.18
CA ASN A 92 20.90 13.60 -14.31
C ASN A 92 19.92 12.57 -14.90
N ALA A 93 19.64 12.62 -16.20
CA ALA A 93 18.77 11.65 -16.89
C ALA A 93 19.38 10.23 -16.89
N GLU A 94 20.69 10.13 -17.04
CA GLU A 94 21.40 8.86 -16.98
C GLU A 94 21.38 8.27 -15.56
N GLN A 95 21.63 9.07 -14.53
CA GLN A 95 21.52 8.68 -13.13
C GLN A 95 20.09 8.27 -12.77
N ALA A 96 19.07 9.03 -13.18
CA ALA A 96 17.66 8.71 -12.95
C ALA A 96 17.29 7.38 -13.62
N THR A 97 17.78 7.11 -14.82
CA THR A 97 17.59 5.84 -15.53
C THR A 97 18.18 4.67 -14.72
N VAL A 98 19.43 4.79 -14.28
CA VAL A 98 20.10 3.75 -13.47
C VAL A 98 19.38 3.53 -12.15
N TYR A 99 18.97 4.61 -11.47
CA TYR A 99 18.24 4.53 -10.21
C TYR A 99 16.88 3.85 -10.38
N ALA A 100 16.10 4.19 -11.41
CA ALA A 100 14.80 3.55 -11.67
C ALA A 100 14.94 2.04 -11.88
N HIS A 101 15.98 1.60 -12.61
CA HIS A 101 16.27 0.18 -12.79
C HIS A 101 16.67 -0.51 -11.49
N TRP A 102 17.49 0.14 -10.68
CA TRP A 102 17.90 -0.39 -9.38
C TRP A 102 16.69 -0.56 -8.45
N VAL A 103 15.82 0.46 -8.34
CA VAL A 103 14.59 0.40 -7.54
C VAL A 103 13.71 -0.74 -8.01
N PHE A 104 13.41 -0.81 -9.31
CA PHE A 104 12.56 -1.86 -9.87
C PHE A 104 13.06 -3.27 -9.51
N ASN A 105 14.38 -3.50 -9.60
CA ASN A 105 14.95 -4.78 -9.24
C ASN A 105 14.91 -5.03 -7.72
N LYS A 106 15.16 -4.00 -6.89
CA LYS A 106 15.17 -4.08 -5.42
C LYS A 106 13.78 -4.45 -4.89
N VAL A 107 12.71 -3.84 -5.41
CA VAL A 107 11.33 -4.08 -4.96
C VAL A 107 10.69 -5.34 -5.58
N GLY A 108 11.41 -6.09 -6.40
CA GLY A 108 10.85 -7.25 -7.09
C GLY A 108 9.84 -6.89 -8.18
N GLY A 109 10.09 -5.81 -8.93
CA GLY A 109 9.20 -5.25 -9.95
C GLY A 109 8.77 -6.26 -11.03
N TYR A 110 9.56 -7.32 -11.25
CA TYR A 110 9.12 -8.45 -12.10
C TYR A 110 7.82 -9.07 -11.59
N LYS A 111 7.70 -9.33 -10.28
CA LYS A 111 6.52 -9.93 -9.67
C LYS A 111 5.32 -8.99 -9.79
N VAL A 112 5.52 -7.71 -9.49
CA VAL A 112 4.47 -6.67 -9.59
C VAL A 112 3.94 -6.59 -11.01
N LEU A 113 4.82 -6.45 -12.00
CA LEU A 113 4.44 -6.39 -13.42
C LEU A 113 3.74 -7.69 -13.88
N ASN A 114 4.24 -8.85 -13.45
CA ASN A 114 3.63 -10.13 -13.75
C ASN A 114 2.21 -10.26 -13.20
N ASN A 115 1.96 -9.77 -11.99
CA ASN A 115 0.64 -9.77 -11.37
C ASN A 115 -0.28 -8.77 -12.08
N ALA A 116 0.15 -7.53 -12.27
CA ALA A 116 -0.64 -6.50 -12.95
C ALA A 116 -1.05 -6.91 -14.38
N ILE A 117 -0.14 -7.51 -15.15
CA ILE A 117 -0.46 -8.04 -16.49
C ILE A 117 -1.43 -9.22 -16.39
N HIS A 118 -1.29 -10.09 -15.39
CA HIS A 118 -2.24 -11.18 -15.19
C HIS A 118 -3.64 -10.67 -14.89
N ASP A 119 -3.76 -9.74 -13.96
CA ASP A 119 -5.03 -9.16 -13.56
C ASP A 119 -5.66 -8.37 -14.72
N ALA A 120 -4.87 -7.62 -15.50
CA ALA A 120 -5.35 -6.96 -16.72
C ALA A 120 -5.91 -7.94 -17.76
N LEU A 121 -5.30 -9.12 -17.92
CA LEU A 121 -5.76 -10.15 -18.85
C LEU A 121 -7.05 -10.85 -18.38
N VAL A 122 -7.17 -11.08 -17.08
CA VAL A 122 -8.30 -11.86 -16.50
C VAL A 122 -9.38 -10.92 -15.95
N LYS A 123 -9.01 -9.91 -15.18
CA LYS A 123 -9.90 -9.03 -14.41
C LYS A 123 -10.07 -7.61 -15.00
N LYS A 124 -9.78 -7.43 -16.30
CA LYS A 124 -9.95 -6.19 -17.09
C LYS A 124 -8.91 -5.09 -16.81
N VAL A 125 -8.38 -5.00 -15.59
CA VAL A 125 -7.38 -4.01 -15.18
C VAL A 125 -6.41 -4.64 -14.19
N GLY A 126 -5.14 -4.29 -14.32
CA GLY A 126 -4.13 -4.53 -13.28
C GLY A 126 -3.77 -3.21 -12.64
N ILE A 127 -3.61 -3.19 -11.33
CA ILE A 127 -3.26 -1.99 -10.58
C ILE A 127 -1.95 -2.21 -9.84
N ALA A 128 -1.09 -1.21 -9.86
CA ALA A 128 0.09 -1.14 -9.01
C ALA A 128 0.09 0.18 -8.24
N LYS A 129 0.60 0.16 -7.02
CA LYS A 129 0.76 1.33 -6.16
C LYS A 129 2.24 1.58 -5.93
N VAL A 130 2.62 2.86 -5.97
CA VAL A 130 3.98 3.33 -5.73
C VAL A 130 3.94 4.33 -4.59
N TRP A 131 4.68 4.08 -3.51
CA TRP A 131 4.71 5.00 -2.37
C TRP A 131 6.07 5.01 -1.69
N TRP A 132 6.30 6.04 -0.92
CA TRP A 132 7.47 6.14 -0.07
C TRP A 132 7.13 5.57 1.30
N ASN A 133 7.83 4.50 1.69
CA ASN A 133 7.72 3.93 3.02
C ASN A 133 8.82 4.49 3.90
N THR A 134 8.46 5.03 5.06
CA THR A 134 9.42 5.49 6.08
C THR A 134 9.32 4.56 7.28
N GLU A 135 10.43 3.92 7.59
CA GLU A 135 10.53 3.03 8.74
C GLU A 135 11.52 3.60 9.75
N THR A 136 11.13 3.65 11.02
CA THR A 136 12.01 4.05 12.10
C THR A 136 12.76 2.84 12.62
N ILE A 137 14.05 2.78 12.30
CA ILE A 137 14.94 1.73 12.80
C ILE A 137 15.48 2.18 14.16
N ALA A 138 15.14 1.44 15.21
CA ALA A 138 15.64 1.67 16.56
C ALA A 138 16.71 0.61 16.90
N LYS A 139 17.92 1.06 17.25
CA LYS A 139 19.01 0.18 17.69
C LYS A 139 19.51 0.63 19.04
N THR A 140 19.52 -0.29 20.02
CA THR A 140 19.99 -0.02 21.37
C THR A 140 21.48 -0.32 21.49
N TYR A 141 22.21 0.63 22.07
CA TYR A 141 23.65 0.53 22.36
C TYR A 141 23.90 0.80 23.84
N ASN A 142 24.85 0.06 24.41
CA ASN A 142 25.30 0.26 25.78
C ASN A 142 26.70 0.88 25.72
N TYR A 143 26.85 2.01 26.40
CA TYR A 143 28.10 2.72 26.56
C TYR A 143 28.51 2.66 28.02
N GLU A 144 29.78 2.38 28.30
CA GLU A 144 30.35 2.31 29.64
C GLU A 144 31.55 3.25 29.74
N ASN A 145 31.79 3.79 30.92
CA ASN A 145 32.92 4.69 31.21
C ASN A 145 32.98 5.94 30.37
N LEU A 146 31.85 6.56 30.02
CA LEU A 146 31.78 7.83 29.33
C LEU A 146 32.15 8.97 30.25
N SER A 147 32.89 9.96 29.72
CA SER A 147 33.13 11.26 30.35
C SER A 147 31.94 12.20 30.17
N ASP A 148 31.87 13.27 30.98
CA ASP A 148 30.83 14.30 30.86
C ASP A 148 30.73 14.90 29.44
N ASP A 149 31.86 15.11 28.77
CA ASP A 149 31.92 15.67 27.42
C ASP A 149 31.31 14.69 26.38
N GLU A 150 31.60 13.37 26.54
CA GLU A 150 31.06 12.34 25.65
C GLU A 150 29.54 12.15 25.85
N VAL A 151 29.08 12.22 27.08
CA VAL A 151 27.64 12.24 27.40
C VAL A 151 26.96 13.44 26.74
N GLN A 152 27.53 14.61 26.82
CA GLN A 152 26.99 15.83 26.22
C GLN A 152 26.93 15.71 24.68
N ILE A 153 27.95 15.11 24.07
CA ILE A 153 27.95 14.85 22.62
C ILE A 153 26.82 13.88 22.24
N LEU A 154 26.65 12.77 22.97
CA LEU A 154 25.57 11.82 22.75
C LEU A 154 24.18 12.45 22.89
N LEU A 155 23.98 13.26 23.94
CA LEU A 155 22.71 13.96 24.21
C LEU A 155 22.41 15.10 23.22
N SER A 156 23.42 15.60 22.51
CA SER A 156 23.23 16.63 21.49
C SER A 156 22.72 16.07 20.15
N ASN A 157 22.67 14.76 20.01
CA ASN A 157 22.16 14.10 18.82
C ASN A 157 20.65 13.82 18.97
N ASP A 158 19.83 14.49 18.17
CA ASP A 158 18.36 14.34 18.18
C ASP A 158 17.88 12.91 17.84
N GLU A 159 18.74 12.08 17.25
CA GLU A 159 18.43 10.69 16.93
C GLU A 159 18.61 9.72 18.14
N VAL A 160 19.10 10.23 19.29
CA VAL A 160 19.44 9.42 20.46
C VAL A 160 18.42 9.61 21.58
N GLU A 161 17.80 8.52 21.97
CA GLU A 161 16.91 8.47 23.13
C GLU A 161 17.59 7.69 24.28
N VAL A 162 17.67 8.32 25.45
CA VAL A 162 18.27 7.69 26.64
C VAL A 162 17.26 6.75 27.30
N VAL A 163 17.59 5.49 27.38
CA VAL A 163 16.77 4.45 28.07
C VAL A 163 17.17 4.36 29.54
N GLU A 164 18.48 4.35 29.81
CA GLU A 164 19.02 4.24 31.17
C GLU A 164 20.32 5.04 31.26
N HIS A 165 20.53 5.72 32.37
CA HIS A 165 21.74 6.48 32.67
C HIS A 165 22.14 6.26 34.12
N VAL A 166 23.34 5.76 34.34
CA VAL A 166 23.93 5.51 35.65
C VAL A 166 25.24 6.30 35.76
N GLU A 167 25.36 7.05 36.86
CA GLU A 167 26.60 7.76 37.21
C GLU A 167 27.37 6.93 38.24
N GLU A 168 28.64 6.68 37.96
CA GLU A 168 29.57 6.03 38.86
C GLU A 168 30.70 7.00 39.24
N ILE A 169 30.95 7.10 40.54
CA ILE A 169 32.06 7.92 41.06
C ILE A 169 33.19 6.96 41.45
N ASP A 170 34.27 6.99 40.73
CA ASP A 170 35.46 6.24 41.04
C ASP A 170 36.58 7.17 41.55
N MET A 171 37.44 6.67 42.45
CA MET A 171 38.56 7.43 42.98
C MET A 171 39.81 7.11 42.18
N SER A 172 40.23 8.06 41.32
CA SER A 172 41.48 7.91 40.56
C SER A 172 42.62 8.74 41.17
N MET A 173 43.85 8.29 41.03
CA MET A 173 45.03 9.07 41.43
C MET A 173 45.50 9.97 40.29
N ASP A 174 45.67 11.27 40.60
CA ASP A 174 46.26 12.19 39.68
C ASP A 174 47.78 12.01 39.50
N GLU A 175 48.40 12.75 38.61
CA GLU A 175 49.83 12.72 38.34
C GLU A 175 50.70 13.09 39.57
N PHE A 176 50.12 13.65 40.63
CA PHE A 176 50.76 14.08 41.87
C PHE A 176 50.47 13.09 43.02
N GLY A 177 49.72 11.99 42.74
CA GLY A 177 49.39 10.95 43.75
C GLY A 177 48.27 11.36 44.73
N MET A 178 47.43 12.34 44.38
CA MET A 178 46.23 12.70 45.13
C MET A 178 45.02 11.97 44.58
N GLU A 179 44.19 11.47 45.49
CA GLU A 179 42.89 10.85 45.11
C GLU A 179 41.93 11.94 44.66
N MET A 180 41.51 11.85 43.42
CA MET A 180 40.49 12.74 42.82
C MET A 180 39.27 11.92 42.43
N PRO A 181 38.05 12.34 42.74
CA PRO A 181 36.85 11.70 42.26
C PRO A 181 36.71 11.91 40.75
N THR A 182 36.65 10.81 40.00
CA THR A 182 36.34 10.85 38.56
C THR A 182 34.94 10.31 38.38
N VAL A 183 34.10 11.12 37.77
CA VAL A 183 32.74 10.72 37.43
C VAL A 183 32.79 10.03 36.06
N THR A 184 32.28 8.83 36.01
CA THR A 184 32.06 8.08 34.78
C THR A 184 30.58 7.75 34.61
N HIS A 185 30.11 7.71 33.37
CA HIS A 185 28.73 7.45 33.06
C HIS A 185 28.58 6.17 32.28
N SER A 186 27.62 5.36 32.67
CA SER A 186 27.15 4.21 31.90
C SER A 186 25.75 4.50 31.37
N MET A 187 25.58 4.41 30.05
CA MET A 187 24.33 4.78 29.39
C MET A 187 23.87 3.69 28.43
N THR A 188 22.58 3.37 28.53
CA THR A 188 21.87 2.61 27.50
C THR A 188 21.09 3.59 26.67
N VAL A 189 21.41 3.68 25.38
CA VAL A 189 20.74 4.60 24.46
C VAL A 189 20.17 3.89 23.25
N THR A 190 19.04 4.35 22.77
CA THR A 190 18.44 3.88 21.52
C THR A 190 18.65 4.94 20.44
N HIS A 191 19.38 4.58 19.41
CA HIS A 191 19.50 5.38 18.20
C HIS A 191 18.29 5.11 17.32
N LYS A 192 17.48 6.12 17.08
CA LYS A 192 16.33 6.11 16.16
C LYS A 192 16.76 6.78 14.86
N ARG A 193 16.72 6.03 13.77
CA ARG A 193 17.00 6.55 12.44
C ARG A 193 15.83 6.26 11.54
N GLU A 194 15.34 7.28 10.85
CA GLU A 194 14.36 7.12 9.81
C GLU A 194 15.05 6.68 8.52
N GLU A 195 14.69 5.51 8.02
CA GLU A 195 15.11 5.04 6.70
C GLU A 195 13.88 4.99 5.80
N GLY A 196 13.98 5.71 4.67
CA GLY A 196 12.92 5.73 3.67
C GLY A 196 13.29 4.87 2.47
N GLU A 197 12.31 4.14 1.95
CA GLU A 197 12.46 3.42 0.69
C GLU A 197 11.24 3.56 -0.21
N LEU A 198 11.50 3.54 -1.51
CA LEU A 198 10.44 3.48 -2.50
C LEU A 198 9.92 2.04 -2.59
N VAL A 199 8.62 1.89 -2.39
CA VAL A 199 7.91 0.60 -2.50
C VAL A 199 7.02 0.64 -3.74
N ILE A 200 7.00 -0.47 -4.47
CA ILE A 200 6.08 -0.71 -5.59
C ILE A 200 5.42 -2.06 -5.33
N ASP A 201 4.12 -2.11 -5.24
CA ASP A 201 3.38 -3.36 -5.05
C ASP A 201 2.13 -3.40 -5.94
N GLY A 202 1.65 -4.64 -6.18
CA GLY A 202 0.40 -4.86 -6.91
C GLY A 202 -0.80 -4.74 -5.99
N VAL A 203 -1.80 -3.99 -6.43
CA VAL A 203 -3.09 -3.90 -5.74
C VAL A 203 -4.06 -4.88 -6.39
N PRO A 204 -4.65 -5.81 -5.61
CA PRO A 204 -5.69 -6.68 -6.12
C PRO A 204 -6.86 -5.88 -6.70
N PRO A 205 -7.38 -6.25 -7.88
CA PRO A 205 -8.49 -5.51 -8.51
C PRO A 205 -9.73 -5.38 -7.63
N GLU A 206 -10.00 -6.36 -6.79
CA GLU A 206 -11.11 -6.36 -5.82
C GLU A 206 -10.94 -5.36 -4.66
N GLU A 207 -9.71 -4.96 -4.38
CA GLU A 207 -9.42 -3.95 -3.36
C GLU A 207 -9.44 -2.53 -3.91
N PHE A 208 -9.37 -2.38 -5.24
CA PHE A 208 -9.31 -1.08 -5.90
C PHE A 208 -10.71 -0.58 -6.29
N PHE A 209 -10.99 0.68 -5.99
CA PHE A 209 -12.22 1.33 -6.41
C PHE A 209 -11.95 2.66 -7.14
N ILE A 210 -12.87 3.02 -8.02
CA ILE A 210 -12.83 4.26 -8.80
C ILE A 210 -14.23 4.73 -9.11
N SER A 211 -14.43 6.04 -9.25
CA SER A 211 -15.74 6.59 -9.64
C SER A 211 -16.21 6.05 -10.99
N GLY A 212 -17.47 5.61 -11.10
CA GLY A 212 -18.02 4.90 -12.26
C GLY A 212 -18.01 5.68 -13.57
N ASN A 213 -17.87 7.02 -13.53
CA ASN A 213 -17.77 7.88 -14.70
C ASN A 213 -16.31 8.21 -15.09
N ALA A 214 -15.32 7.65 -14.40
CA ALA A 214 -13.92 7.92 -14.67
C ALA A 214 -13.48 7.29 -15.99
N LYS A 215 -12.60 7.99 -16.71
CA LYS A 215 -11.91 7.51 -17.92
C LYS A 215 -10.45 7.15 -17.63
N SER A 216 -9.89 7.70 -16.57
CA SER A 216 -8.54 7.47 -16.12
C SER A 216 -8.45 7.79 -14.63
N ILE A 217 -7.44 7.26 -13.95
CA ILE A 217 -7.15 7.60 -12.54
C ILE A 217 -6.97 9.11 -12.36
N LYS A 218 -6.30 9.76 -13.31
CA LYS A 218 -6.02 11.20 -13.26
C LYS A 218 -7.27 12.07 -13.29
N GLU A 219 -8.32 11.64 -14.01
CA GLU A 219 -9.57 12.39 -14.18
C GLU A 219 -10.66 11.98 -13.20
N ALA A 220 -10.45 10.90 -12.47
CA ALA A 220 -11.40 10.36 -11.50
C ALA A 220 -11.70 11.38 -10.40
N HIS A 221 -12.99 11.49 -10.03
CA HIS A 221 -13.40 12.27 -8.88
C HIS A 221 -12.89 11.67 -7.59
N ILE A 222 -13.00 10.34 -7.46
CA ILE A 222 -12.45 9.57 -6.37
C ILE A 222 -11.90 8.24 -6.89
N HIS A 223 -10.81 7.78 -6.30
CA HIS A 223 -10.25 6.45 -6.46
C HIS A 223 -9.45 6.08 -5.22
N GLY A 224 -9.20 4.81 -5.02
CA GLY A 224 -8.46 4.35 -3.86
C GLY A 224 -8.44 2.83 -3.76
N HIS A 225 -8.01 2.34 -2.63
CA HIS A 225 -8.08 0.92 -2.32
C HIS A 225 -8.44 0.68 -0.86
N THR A 226 -9.03 -0.48 -0.60
CA THR A 226 -9.40 -0.92 0.73
C THR A 226 -8.63 -2.19 1.07
N THR A 227 -7.95 -2.18 2.21
CA THR A 227 -7.19 -3.33 2.71
C THR A 227 -7.65 -3.69 4.11
N GLU A 228 -7.43 -4.94 4.50
CA GLU A 228 -7.62 -5.38 5.87
C GLU A 228 -6.30 -5.30 6.62
N ILE A 229 -6.33 -4.72 7.80
CA ILE A 229 -5.16 -4.51 8.64
C ILE A 229 -5.50 -4.87 10.08
N PHE A 230 -4.52 -5.31 10.85
CA PHE A 230 -4.73 -5.52 12.27
C PHE A 230 -4.88 -4.19 13.02
N ALA A 231 -5.79 -4.16 14.02
CA ALA A 231 -6.00 -2.99 14.87
C ALA A 231 -4.70 -2.52 15.53
N GLY A 232 -3.84 -3.46 15.94
CA GLY A 232 -2.51 -3.16 16.49
C GLY A 232 -1.59 -2.41 15.52
N ASP A 233 -1.67 -2.71 14.22
CA ASP A 233 -0.86 -2.02 13.21
C ASP A 233 -1.32 -0.57 13.01
N LEU A 234 -2.64 -0.29 13.11
CA LEU A 234 -3.15 1.09 13.10
C LEU A 234 -2.61 1.92 14.28
N VAL A 235 -2.54 1.31 15.46
CA VAL A 235 -1.93 1.97 16.63
C VAL A 235 -0.43 2.19 16.41
N ALA A 236 0.28 1.22 15.81
CA ALA A 236 1.69 1.37 15.46
C ALA A 236 1.93 2.47 14.40
N MET A 237 0.96 2.72 13.52
CA MET A 237 0.96 3.84 12.57
C MET A 237 0.74 5.20 13.25
N GLY A 238 0.41 5.23 14.55
CA GLY A 238 0.24 6.45 15.34
C GLY A 238 -1.20 6.88 15.61
N TYR A 239 -2.19 6.09 15.20
CA TYR A 239 -3.59 6.38 15.54
C TYR A 239 -3.87 6.06 17.01
N ALA A 240 -4.68 6.91 17.66
CA ALA A 240 -5.02 6.74 19.07
C ALA A 240 -5.84 5.46 19.28
N GLN A 241 -5.53 4.71 20.34
CA GLN A 241 -6.17 3.43 20.66
C GLN A 241 -7.69 3.53 20.77
N ASP A 242 -8.21 4.61 21.40
CA ASP A 242 -9.64 4.86 21.55
C ASP A 242 -10.35 5.04 20.20
N VAL A 243 -9.68 5.68 19.22
CA VAL A 243 -10.22 5.85 17.87
C VAL A 243 -10.26 4.52 17.13
N VAL A 244 -9.22 3.68 17.31
CA VAL A 244 -9.14 2.34 16.68
C VAL A 244 -10.16 1.39 17.31
N ASP A 245 -10.39 1.45 18.60
CA ASP A 245 -11.37 0.61 19.30
C ASP A 245 -12.83 0.88 18.88
N GLU A 246 -13.12 2.12 18.43
CA GLU A 246 -14.43 2.50 17.90
C GLU A 246 -14.69 2.01 16.47
N LEU A 247 -13.65 1.55 15.75
CA LEU A 247 -13.81 1.06 14.37
C LEU A 247 -14.52 -0.30 14.37
N GLU A 248 -15.47 -0.45 13.47
CA GLU A 248 -16.13 -1.74 13.24
C GLU A 248 -15.14 -2.71 12.60
N GLY A 249 -15.17 -3.98 13.03
CA GLY A 249 -14.38 -5.04 12.42
C GLY A 249 -14.81 -5.30 10.98
N SER A 250 -13.94 -5.92 10.17
CA SER A 250 -14.31 -6.38 8.84
C SER A 250 -15.03 -7.73 8.94
N ASP A 251 -16.22 -7.83 8.38
CA ASP A 251 -16.90 -9.12 8.12
C ASP A 251 -16.38 -9.66 6.78
N VAL A 252 -15.33 -10.47 6.83
CA VAL A 252 -14.56 -10.95 5.65
C VAL A 252 -15.29 -12.02 4.85
N ASP A 253 -16.34 -12.64 5.42
CA ASP A 253 -16.90 -13.90 4.93
C ASP A 253 -17.69 -13.81 3.59
N ASP A 254 -18.09 -12.63 3.15
CA ASP A 254 -19.02 -12.47 2.01
C ASP A 254 -18.36 -12.06 0.68
N ASP A 255 -17.02 -11.86 0.63
CA ASP A 255 -16.35 -11.45 -0.61
C ASP A 255 -16.02 -12.65 -1.51
N GLU A 256 -16.87 -12.91 -2.50
CA GLU A 256 -16.73 -14.02 -3.48
C GLU A 256 -15.39 -13.94 -4.25
N GLU A 257 -14.86 -12.74 -4.52
CA GLU A 257 -13.59 -12.58 -5.22
C GLU A 257 -12.39 -12.99 -4.36
N LYS A 258 -12.40 -12.64 -3.08
CA LYS A 258 -11.38 -13.07 -2.12
C LYS A 258 -11.45 -14.57 -1.90
N GLN A 259 -12.65 -15.15 -1.78
CA GLN A 259 -12.85 -16.59 -1.67
C GLN A 259 -12.30 -17.34 -2.89
N LEU A 260 -12.49 -16.83 -4.10
CA LEU A 260 -11.92 -17.42 -5.32
C LEU A 260 -10.39 -17.35 -5.35
N ARG A 261 -9.78 -16.32 -4.75
CA ARG A 261 -8.33 -16.15 -4.72
C ARG A 261 -7.65 -17.02 -3.64
N PHE A 262 -8.23 -17.10 -2.46
CA PHE A 262 -7.61 -17.72 -1.28
C PHE A 262 -8.25 -19.03 -0.83
N GLY A 263 -9.43 -19.38 -1.36
CA GLY A 263 -10.26 -20.53 -0.94
C GLY A 263 -11.26 -20.18 0.16
N GLU A 264 -12.09 -21.14 0.55
CA GLU A 264 -13.18 -20.96 1.53
C GLU A 264 -12.70 -20.72 2.98
N SER A 265 -11.40 -20.80 3.25
CA SER A 265 -10.84 -20.76 4.61
C SER A 265 -10.09 -19.45 4.88
N ILE A 266 -10.77 -18.30 4.70
CA ILE A 266 -10.17 -17.00 5.02
C ILE A 266 -10.56 -16.54 6.43
N GLY A 267 -11.56 -17.14 7.05
CA GLY A 267 -11.96 -16.81 8.42
C GLY A 267 -10.87 -17.17 9.41
N THR A 268 -10.32 -16.17 10.12
CA THR A 268 -9.71 -16.44 11.42
C THR A 268 -10.85 -16.98 12.28
N ASP A 269 -10.71 -18.23 12.77
CA ASP A 269 -11.66 -18.79 13.73
C ASP A 269 -11.90 -17.74 14.82
N GLU A 270 -13.14 -17.28 14.98
CA GLU A 270 -13.55 -16.28 15.98
C GLU A 270 -13.12 -16.66 17.41
N ASP A 271 -12.82 -17.95 17.62
CA ASP A 271 -12.39 -18.50 18.90
C ASP A 271 -10.91 -18.19 19.27
N ASP A 272 -10.06 -17.76 18.32
CA ASP A 272 -8.64 -17.43 18.59
C ASP A 272 -8.40 -15.93 18.89
N ALA A 273 -9.39 -15.05 18.73
CA ALA A 273 -9.28 -13.62 18.94
C ALA A 273 -9.38 -13.21 20.42
N ASN A 274 -8.56 -13.81 21.28
CA ASN A 274 -8.42 -13.34 22.67
C ASN A 274 -7.59 -12.03 22.78
N ASP A 275 -6.97 -11.57 21.69
CA ASP A 275 -6.18 -10.35 21.65
C ASP A 275 -6.86 -9.30 20.77
N PRO A 276 -7.37 -8.20 21.37
CA PRO A 276 -8.00 -7.11 20.62
C PRO A 276 -7.09 -6.49 19.55
N SER A 277 -5.76 -6.60 19.69
CA SER A 277 -4.79 -6.05 18.74
C SER A 277 -4.76 -6.81 17.41
N THR A 278 -5.19 -8.07 17.41
CA THR A 278 -5.25 -8.92 16.21
C THR A 278 -6.59 -8.86 15.47
N ARG A 279 -7.52 -8.04 15.96
CA ARG A 279 -8.80 -7.80 15.28
C ARG A 279 -8.55 -7.16 13.92
N LEU A 280 -9.15 -7.70 12.87
CA LEU A 280 -9.08 -7.13 11.52
C LEU A 280 -10.03 -5.93 11.39
N VAL A 281 -9.52 -4.87 10.79
CA VAL A 281 -10.23 -3.63 10.52
C VAL A 281 -10.01 -3.24 9.07
N MET A 282 -11.06 -2.79 8.40
CA MET A 282 -10.93 -2.23 7.06
C MET A 282 -10.21 -0.88 7.12
N LEU A 283 -9.15 -0.73 6.34
CA LEU A 283 -8.46 0.53 6.10
C LEU A 283 -8.63 0.91 4.63
N THR A 284 -9.28 2.05 4.41
CA THR A 284 -9.51 2.58 3.06
C THR A 284 -8.63 3.82 2.85
N GLU A 285 -7.77 3.76 1.85
CA GLU A 285 -6.98 4.89 1.38
C GLU A 285 -7.62 5.44 0.11
N ALA A 286 -8.21 6.62 0.21
CA ALA A 286 -8.96 7.24 -0.88
C ALA A 286 -8.30 8.55 -1.33
N TYR A 287 -8.30 8.79 -2.63
CA TYR A 287 -7.83 10.02 -3.27
C TYR A 287 -9.01 10.69 -3.95
N MET A 288 -9.42 11.83 -3.44
CA MET A 288 -10.60 12.55 -3.90
C MET A 288 -10.28 14.01 -4.21
N ARG A 289 -10.87 14.53 -5.29
CA ARG A 289 -10.82 15.97 -5.60
C ARG A 289 -11.94 16.68 -4.86
N ILE A 290 -11.55 17.52 -3.91
CA ILE A 290 -12.48 18.23 -3.02
C ILE A 290 -11.97 19.65 -2.75
N ASP A 291 -12.88 20.60 -2.59
CA ASP A 291 -12.60 21.98 -2.18
C ASP A 291 -12.78 22.12 -0.66
N VAL A 292 -11.75 21.77 0.09
CA VAL A 292 -11.76 21.88 1.57
C VAL A 292 -11.72 23.34 2.01
N GLU A 293 -10.99 24.19 1.30
CA GLU A 293 -10.82 25.60 1.66
C GLU A 293 -12.01 26.49 1.32
N GLY A 294 -12.87 26.03 0.41
CA GLY A 294 -14.08 26.73 0.00
C GLY A 294 -13.79 27.92 -0.94
N ASP A 295 -12.71 27.82 -1.71
CA ASP A 295 -12.30 28.81 -2.70
C ASP A 295 -12.87 28.53 -4.11
N GLY A 296 -13.56 27.40 -4.27
CA GLY A 296 -14.16 26.95 -5.51
C GLY A 296 -13.23 26.12 -6.40
N VAL A 297 -12.02 25.80 -5.95
CA VAL A 297 -11.03 25.01 -6.69
C VAL A 297 -10.80 23.66 -6.01
N PRO A 298 -11.29 22.53 -6.57
CA PRO A 298 -11.07 21.22 -5.98
C PRO A 298 -9.62 20.78 -6.14
N VAL A 299 -8.96 20.50 -5.03
CA VAL A 299 -7.59 19.96 -4.94
C VAL A 299 -7.66 18.47 -4.63
N LEU A 300 -6.68 17.70 -5.10
CA LEU A 300 -6.57 16.29 -4.74
C LEU A 300 -6.16 16.18 -3.27
N HIS A 301 -6.96 15.42 -2.50
CA HIS A 301 -6.66 15.08 -1.11
C HIS A 301 -6.59 13.57 -0.95
N LYS A 302 -5.69 13.13 -0.11
CA LYS A 302 -5.60 11.77 0.38
C LYS A 302 -6.37 11.69 1.69
N PHE A 303 -7.22 10.69 1.82
CA PHE A 303 -8.00 10.38 3.01
C PHE A 303 -7.65 8.97 3.49
N MET A 304 -7.38 8.83 4.77
CA MET A 304 -7.28 7.55 5.45
C MET A 304 -8.57 7.33 6.22
N CYS A 305 -9.32 6.29 5.88
CA CYS A 305 -10.60 5.99 6.48
C CYS A 305 -10.59 4.59 7.11
N GLY A 306 -11.13 4.45 8.32
CA GLY A 306 -11.19 3.19 9.05
C GLY A 306 -12.61 2.65 9.19
N GLY A 307 -12.72 1.31 9.23
CA GLY A 307 -13.95 0.57 9.43
C GLY A 307 -14.92 0.59 8.25
N THR A 308 -15.98 -0.20 8.34
CA THR A 308 -17.03 -0.31 7.31
C THR A 308 -17.82 0.98 7.12
N ASN A 309 -17.77 1.87 8.09
CA ASN A 309 -18.41 3.20 8.06
C ASN A 309 -17.56 4.27 7.38
N TYR A 310 -16.34 3.95 6.93
CA TYR A 310 -15.40 4.90 6.31
C TYR A 310 -15.17 6.14 7.20
N LYS A 311 -14.92 5.94 8.51
CA LYS A 311 -14.58 7.02 9.42
C LYS A 311 -13.25 7.64 9.01
N VAL A 312 -13.23 8.92 8.68
CA VAL A 312 -11.99 9.62 8.34
C VAL A 312 -11.10 9.69 9.57
N LEU A 313 -9.91 9.10 9.46
CA LEU A 313 -8.88 9.08 10.49
C LEU A 313 -7.90 10.23 10.31
N ASP A 314 -7.53 10.48 9.04
CA ASP A 314 -6.59 11.52 8.65
C ASP A 314 -6.84 11.96 7.21
N HIS A 315 -6.45 13.20 6.87
CA HIS A 315 -6.46 13.70 5.50
C HIS A 315 -5.40 14.76 5.27
N GLU A 316 -4.87 14.78 4.05
CA GLU A 316 -3.86 15.74 3.62
C GLU A 316 -4.02 16.10 2.14
N ALA A 317 -3.57 17.31 1.77
CA ALA A 317 -3.49 17.68 0.36
C ALA A 317 -2.43 16.84 -0.34
N TRP A 318 -2.71 16.37 -1.57
CA TRP A 318 -1.84 15.45 -2.29
C TRP A 318 -1.64 15.90 -3.74
N ASP A 319 -0.45 15.68 -4.29
CA ASP A 319 -0.12 16.18 -5.64
C ASP A 319 -0.47 15.20 -6.74
N VAL A 320 -0.12 13.92 -6.57
CA VAL A 320 -0.21 12.90 -7.62
C VAL A 320 -0.70 11.58 -7.06
N SER A 321 -1.66 10.95 -7.72
CA SER A 321 -2.10 9.60 -7.36
C SER A 321 -0.94 8.60 -7.38
N PRO A 322 -0.80 7.73 -6.37
CA PRO A 322 0.24 6.71 -6.33
C PRO A 322 -0.09 5.49 -7.19
N PHE A 323 -1.27 5.41 -7.77
CA PHE A 323 -1.71 4.25 -8.55
C PHE A 323 -1.34 4.37 -10.03
N ALA A 324 -0.93 3.23 -10.58
CA ALA A 324 -0.72 3.03 -12.01
C ALA A 324 -1.60 1.89 -12.52
N ASP A 325 -2.28 2.12 -13.63
CA ASP A 325 -3.22 1.19 -14.25
C ASP A 325 -2.60 0.51 -15.48
N PHE A 326 -2.93 -0.77 -15.66
CA PHE A 326 -2.51 -1.62 -16.76
C PHE A 326 -3.74 -2.16 -17.48
N HIS A 327 -3.84 -1.88 -18.78
CA HIS A 327 -4.92 -2.37 -19.63
C HIS A 327 -4.34 -3.16 -20.81
N VAL A 328 -4.92 -4.31 -21.11
CA VAL A 328 -4.53 -5.12 -22.28
C VAL A 328 -5.41 -4.78 -23.48
N ASP A 329 -6.72 -4.67 -23.26
CA ASP A 329 -7.69 -4.26 -24.30
C ASP A 329 -8.56 -3.11 -23.75
N PRO A 330 -8.07 -1.85 -23.87
CA PRO A 330 -8.78 -0.70 -23.30
C PRO A 330 -10.06 -0.39 -24.11
N GLU A 331 -11.17 -0.13 -23.40
CA GLU A 331 -12.39 0.35 -24.00
C GLU A 331 -12.33 1.90 -24.13
N PRO A 332 -12.64 2.48 -25.31
CA PRO A 332 -12.64 3.93 -25.48
C PRO A 332 -13.56 4.65 -24.49
N HIS A 333 -13.05 5.68 -23.84
CA HIS A 333 -13.80 6.56 -22.92
C HIS A 333 -14.30 5.86 -21.62
N ALA A 334 -13.82 4.69 -21.29
CA ALA A 334 -14.08 3.97 -20.06
C ALA A 334 -12.76 3.65 -19.32
N PHE A 335 -12.83 3.56 -18.01
CA PHE A 335 -11.65 3.12 -17.22
C PHE A 335 -11.44 1.63 -17.37
N TYR A 336 -12.48 0.81 -17.18
CA TYR A 336 -12.36 -0.63 -17.33
C TYR A 336 -12.37 -1.04 -18.80
N GLY A 337 -11.33 -1.79 -19.19
CA GLY A 337 -11.24 -2.44 -20.49
C GLY A 337 -12.00 -3.76 -20.56
N ARG A 338 -11.63 -4.61 -21.54
CA ARG A 338 -12.15 -5.96 -21.69
C ARG A 338 -11.13 -6.99 -21.22
N SER A 339 -11.62 -8.03 -20.58
CA SER A 339 -10.80 -9.19 -20.23
C SER A 339 -10.67 -10.15 -21.43
N LEU A 340 -9.63 -10.98 -21.45
CA LEU A 340 -9.53 -12.05 -22.46
C LEU A 340 -10.66 -13.07 -22.34
N ALA A 341 -11.26 -13.23 -21.14
CA ALA A 341 -12.41 -14.11 -20.95
C ALA A 341 -13.66 -13.66 -21.73
N GLU A 342 -13.77 -12.35 -22.02
CA GLU A 342 -14.87 -11.80 -22.82
C GLU A 342 -14.63 -11.91 -24.33
N LEU A 343 -13.37 -12.09 -24.73
CA LEU A 343 -12.95 -12.16 -26.14
C LEU A 343 -12.82 -13.59 -26.67
N VAL A 344 -12.69 -14.58 -25.80
CA VAL A 344 -12.49 -16.01 -26.12
C VAL A 344 -13.76 -16.82 -25.92
#